data_4dc99e851394fe8cfe605e8c0ccb8d97
#
_entry.id   4dc99e851394fe8cfe605e8c0ccb8d97
#
_cell.length_a   1.000
_cell.length_b   1.000
_cell.length_c   1.000
_cell.angle_alpha   90.00
_cell.angle_beta   90.00
_cell.angle_gamma   90.00
#
_symmetry.space_group_name_H-M   'P 1'
#
loop_
_entity.id
_entity.type
_entity.pdbx_description
1 polymer ?
#
loop_
_entity_poly.entity_id
_entity_poly.type
_entity_poly.pdbx_seq_one_letter_code
_entity_poly.pdbx_strand_id
1 'polypeptide(L)'
;MTLALCHIPPASLTELLPKELSHHLCIADVIIRTDNADYARFYRRQSQAGKFVILDSAAFEGECTSPQILSAAARIVRPAEVVLSDDPTSATRTLTMSQECARIMRERGYAGRFMGVPHGKKLREYTQNAADLLEACGVSTFGVVEEIPETLGIPRAEAVSVLRSLFPAIDIHLLGVSEDLNELTDPYLLQQARSCDTAKLIVWGLQKTLVAPGDVPPYPGREALGGRMQYFEYVTTDVFAWDAAIANIETWERVLCAVSSGAS
;
A
#
# COMPACT_ATOMS: atom_id res chain seq x y z
N MET A 1 -6.18 0.04 -18.28
CA MET A 1 -5.55 -0.88 -17.27
C MET A 1 -6.41 -0.80 -16.04
N THR A 2 -6.82 -1.89 -15.43
CA THR A 2 -7.64 -1.87 -14.21
C THR A 2 -6.75 -1.57 -13.02
N LEU A 3 -7.12 -0.62 -12.16
CA LEU A 3 -6.45 -0.37 -10.89
C LEU A 3 -6.48 -1.66 -10.07
N ALA A 4 -5.33 -2.11 -9.58
CA ALA A 4 -5.25 -3.26 -8.69
C ALA A 4 -5.35 -2.83 -7.23
N LEU A 5 -6.20 -3.48 -6.46
CA LEU A 5 -6.38 -3.20 -5.03
C LEU A 5 -5.60 -4.21 -4.18
N CYS A 6 -4.72 -3.71 -3.33
CA CYS A 6 -3.97 -4.48 -2.35
C CYS A 6 -4.68 -4.39 -1.00
N HIS A 7 -5.16 -5.51 -0.48
CA HIS A 7 -5.75 -5.55 0.85
C HIS A 7 -4.70 -5.81 1.92
N ILE A 8 -4.82 -5.13 3.06
CA ILE A 8 -3.91 -5.26 4.20
C ILE A 8 -4.69 -5.92 5.36
N PRO A 9 -4.68 -7.26 5.48
CA PRO A 9 -5.38 -7.97 6.53
C PRO A 9 -4.56 -8.07 7.82
N PRO A 10 -5.20 -8.32 8.97
CA PRO A 10 -4.53 -8.87 10.15
C PRO A 10 -3.77 -10.16 9.81
N ALA A 11 -2.69 -10.44 10.54
CA ALA A 11 -1.82 -11.58 10.21
C ALA A 11 -2.55 -12.93 10.25
N SER A 12 -3.46 -13.10 11.22
CA SER A 12 -4.26 -14.32 11.38
C SER A 12 -5.30 -14.57 10.28
N LEU A 13 -5.61 -13.56 9.46
CA LEU A 13 -6.71 -13.57 8.51
C LEU A 13 -6.25 -13.61 7.04
N THR A 14 -4.96 -13.64 6.78
CA THR A 14 -4.40 -13.62 5.43
C THR A 14 -4.87 -14.80 4.56
N GLU A 15 -5.00 -15.99 5.13
CA GLU A 15 -5.42 -17.21 4.41
C GLU A 15 -6.88 -17.17 3.93
N LEU A 16 -7.65 -16.24 4.46
CA LEU A 16 -9.06 -16.07 4.12
C LEU A 16 -9.28 -15.05 2.98
N LEU A 17 -8.23 -14.35 2.56
CA LEU A 17 -8.32 -13.44 1.41
C LEU A 17 -8.75 -14.21 0.14
N PRO A 18 -9.54 -13.58 -0.76
CA PRO A 18 -9.90 -14.16 -2.04
C PRO A 18 -8.66 -14.61 -2.83
N LYS A 19 -8.69 -15.84 -3.37
CA LYS A 19 -7.53 -16.42 -4.08
C LYS A 19 -7.25 -15.76 -5.42
N GLU A 20 -8.24 -15.08 -5.97
CA GLU A 20 -8.20 -14.40 -7.27
C GLU A 20 -7.40 -13.11 -7.25
N LEU A 21 -7.17 -12.53 -6.07
CA LEU A 21 -6.40 -11.30 -5.94
C LEU A 21 -5.03 -11.44 -6.60
N SER A 22 -4.71 -10.52 -7.50
CA SER A 22 -3.47 -10.51 -8.27
C SER A 22 -2.35 -9.71 -7.62
N HIS A 23 -2.72 -8.77 -6.74
CA HIS A 23 -1.80 -7.85 -6.07
C HIS A 23 -1.98 -7.95 -4.56
N HIS A 24 -0.87 -7.87 -3.85
CA HIS A 24 -0.83 -7.96 -2.40
C HIS A 24 0.16 -6.94 -1.84
N LEU A 25 -0.11 -6.41 -0.64
CA LEU A 25 0.84 -5.63 0.13
C LEU A 25 1.03 -6.27 1.50
N CYS A 26 2.28 -6.38 1.94
CA CYS A 26 2.64 -6.89 3.26
C CYS A 26 3.64 -5.97 3.97
N ILE A 27 3.61 -6.01 5.30
CA ILE A 27 4.41 -5.14 6.16
C ILE A 27 5.68 -5.86 6.63
N ALA A 28 6.83 -5.24 6.46
CA ALA A 28 8.13 -5.86 6.72
C ALA A 28 8.31 -6.30 8.17
N ASP A 29 7.93 -5.48 9.14
CA ASP A 29 8.04 -5.81 10.56
C ASP A 29 7.16 -7.01 10.95
N VAL A 30 5.96 -7.10 10.36
CA VAL A 30 5.07 -8.24 10.59
C VAL A 30 5.65 -9.54 10.01
N ILE A 31 6.33 -9.46 8.87
CA ILE A 31 7.01 -10.60 8.22
C ILE A 31 8.14 -11.18 9.09
N ILE A 32 8.88 -10.32 9.80
CA ILE A 32 10.07 -10.73 10.59
C ILE A 32 9.69 -11.31 11.94
N ARG A 33 8.52 -11.00 12.46
CA ARG A 33 8.09 -11.49 13.79
C ARG A 33 7.84 -13.00 13.75
N THR A 34 8.42 -13.72 14.69
CA THR A 34 8.34 -15.19 14.75
C THR A 34 6.94 -15.72 15.05
N ASP A 35 6.13 -14.93 15.76
CA ASP A 35 4.72 -15.22 16.05
C ASP A 35 3.80 -15.10 14.82
N ASN A 36 4.28 -14.48 13.74
CA ASN A 36 3.54 -14.28 12.48
C ASN A 36 4.08 -15.14 11.32
N ALA A 37 4.62 -16.34 11.61
CA ALA A 37 5.17 -17.21 10.58
C ALA A 37 4.18 -17.57 9.46
N ASP A 38 2.88 -17.65 9.75
CA ASP A 38 1.83 -17.91 8.77
C ASP A 38 1.63 -16.72 7.81
N TYR A 39 1.70 -15.50 8.33
CA TYR A 39 1.69 -14.29 7.52
C TYR A 39 2.83 -14.29 6.48
N ALA A 40 4.04 -14.55 6.93
CA ALA A 40 5.21 -14.63 6.04
C ALA A 40 5.08 -15.76 5.01
N ARG A 41 4.58 -16.93 5.41
CA ARG A 41 4.34 -18.07 4.50
C ARG A 41 3.28 -17.75 3.46
N PHE A 42 2.20 -17.07 3.83
CA PHE A 42 1.16 -16.66 2.90
C PHE A 42 1.76 -15.82 1.77
N TYR A 43 2.41 -14.68 2.09
CA TYR A 43 2.95 -13.79 1.06
C TYR A 43 4.07 -14.42 0.24
N ARG A 44 4.89 -15.28 0.84
CA ARG A 44 5.86 -16.08 0.09
C ARG A 44 5.17 -16.98 -0.96
N ARG A 45 4.07 -17.65 -0.61
CA ARG A 45 3.29 -18.45 -1.56
C ARG A 45 2.70 -17.59 -2.67
N GLN A 46 2.14 -16.40 -2.34
CA GLN A 46 1.61 -15.50 -3.36
C GLN A 46 2.71 -15.07 -4.35
N SER A 47 3.88 -14.72 -3.86
CA SER A 47 5.04 -14.40 -4.72
C SER A 47 5.46 -15.59 -5.59
N GLN A 48 5.54 -16.80 -5.04
CA GLN A 48 5.86 -18.02 -5.78
C GLN A 48 4.81 -18.39 -6.83
N ALA A 49 3.55 -18.03 -6.59
CA ALA A 49 2.44 -18.19 -7.55
C ALA A 49 2.43 -17.12 -8.65
N GLY A 50 3.42 -16.23 -8.68
CA GLY A 50 3.53 -15.15 -9.68
C GLY A 50 2.62 -13.96 -9.44
N LYS A 51 2.02 -13.85 -8.24
CA LYS A 51 1.27 -12.65 -7.85
C LYS A 51 2.21 -11.48 -7.61
N PHE A 52 1.71 -10.26 -7.80
CA PHE A 52 2.50 -9.05 -7.55
C PHE A 52 2.45 -8.71 -6.06
N VAL A 53 3.54 -8.97 -5.35
CA VAL A 53 3.65 -8.70 -3.91
C VAL A 53 4.49 -7.46 -3.69
N ILE A 54 3.95 -6.48 -2.96
CA ILE A 54 4.62 -5.28 -2.48
C ILE A 54 5.01 -5.50 -1.02
N LEU A 55 6.26 -5.22 -0.67
CA LEU A 55 6.74 -5.22 0.72
C LEU A 55 6.90 -3.78 1.18
N ASP A 56 6.11 -3.40 2.18
CA ASP A 56 6.11 -2.05 2.74
C ASP A 56 7.10 -1.92 3.90
N SER A 57 7.73 -0.73 3.98
CA SER A 57 8.67 -0.32 5.02
C SER A 57 8.03 0.05 6.36
N ALA A 58 6.70 0.11 6.46
CA ALA A 58 5.94 0.47 7.66
C ALA A 58 6.16 1.91 8.17
N ALA A 59 6.55 2.86 7.32
CA ALA A 59 6.74 4.26 7.73
C ALA A 59 5.44 4.87 8.32
N PHE A 60 4.28 4.49 7.78
CA PHE A 60 2.97 4.94 8.25
C PHE A 60 2.61 4.38 9.64
N GLU A 61 3.07 3.20 10.01
CA GLU A 61 2.84 2.58 11.31
C GLU A 61 3.65 3.26 12.45
N GLY A 62 4.51 4.23 12.11
CA GLY A 62 5.24 5.08 13.05
C GLY A 62 6.65 4.59 13.40
N GLU A 63 7.07 3.45 12.88
CA GLU A 63 8.43 2.93 13.02
C GLU A 63 8.93 2.51 11.64
N CYS A 64 9.62 3.43 10.95
CA CYS A 64 10.24 3.06 9.68
C CYS A 64 11.19 1.87 9.87
N THR A 65 10.89 0.78 9.23
CA THR A 65 11.68 -0.46 9.27
C THR A 65 13.10 -0.21 8.80
N SER A 66 14.09 -0.63 9.60
CA SER A 66 15.50 -0.49 9.19
C SER A 66 15.78 -1.20 7.87
N PRO A 67 16.70 -0.70 7.03
CA PRO A 67 17.04 -1.36 5.76
C PRO A 67 17.50 -2.82 5.92
N GLN A 68 18.08 -3.17 7.08
CA GLN A 68 18.50 -4.54 7.40
C GLN A 68 17.31 -5.48 7.59
N ILE A 69 16.29 -5.02 8.32
CA ILE A 69 15.03 -5.74 8.56
C ILE A 69 14.25 -5.86 7.26
N LEU A 70 14.12 -4.77 6.52
CA LEU A 70 13.44 -4.75 5.22
C LEU A 70 14.08 -5.75 4.24
N SER A 71 15.43 -5.80 4.20
CA SER A 71 16.16 -6.77 3.39
C SER A 71 15.94 -8.22 3.87
N ALA A 72 15.88 -8.46 5.17
CA ALA A 72 15.58 -9.79 5.71
C ALA A 72 14.16 -10.24 5.33
N ALA A 73 13.16 -9.36 5.47
CA ALA A 73 11.79 -9.62 5.06
C ALA A 73 11.69 -9.91 3.56
N ALA A 74 12.38 -9.12 2.72
CA ALA A 74 12.41 -9.32 1.27
C ALA A 74 13.00 -10.69 0.87
N ARG A 75 14.00 -11.21 1.59
CA ARG A 75 14.54 -12.55 1.35
C ARG A 75 13.56 -13.66 1.70
N ILE A 76 12.69 -13.43 2.69
CA ILE A 76 11.63 -14.37 3.08
C ILE A 76 10.53 -14.39 2.03
N VAL A 77 9.95 -13.22 1.72
CA VAL A 77 8.77 -13.09 0.87
C VAL A 77 9.11 -13.16 -0.62
N ARG A 78 10.26 -12.62 -1.03
CA ARG A 78 10.67 -12.41 -2.43
C ARG A 78 9.67 -11.53 -3.18
N PRO A 79 9.40 -10.31 -2.70
CA PRO A 79 8.41 -9.43 -3.30
C PRO A 79 8.85 -8.98 -4.70
N ALA A 80 7.87 -8.64 -5.54
CA ALA A 80 8.10 -8.01 -6.83
C ALA A 80 8.60 -6.57 -6.68
N GLU A 81 8.15 -5.89 -5.61
CA GLU A 81 8.46 -4.51 -5.34
C GLU A 81 8.62 -4.25 -3.83
N VAL A 82 9.53 -3.34 -3.49
CA VAL A 82 9.79 -2.90 -2.10
C VAL A 82 9.59 -1.40 -2.02
N VAL A 83 8.80 -0.96 -1.04
CA VAL A 83 8.72 0.45 -0.64
C VAL A 83 9.98 0.80 0.11
N LEU A 84 10.73 1.78 -0.38
CA LEU A 84 11.95 2.24 0.28
C LEU A 84 11.61 2.98 1.57
N SER A 85 12.53 2.93 2.53
CA SER A 85 12.39 3.69 3.78
C SER A 85 12.29 5.18 3.51
N ASP A 86 11.35 5.85 4.15
CA ASP A 86 11.05 7.27 4.00
C ASP A 86 10.76 7.95 5.34
N ASP A 87 10.76 9.27 5.34
CA ASP A 87 10.36 10.12 6.46
C ASP A 87 9.28 11.10 6.00
N PRO A 88 8.01 10.91 6.41
CA PRO A 88 6.90 11.77 5.98
C PRO A 88 7.09 13.26 6.31
N THR A 89 8.00 13.59 7.25
CA THR A 89 8.21 14.96 7.70
C THR A 89 9.30 15.70 6.95
N SER A 90 10.12 15.00 6.13
CA SER A 90 11.32 15.58 5.52
C SER A 90 11.72 14.94 4.19
N ALA A 91 11.60 15.68 3.10
CA ALA A 91 12.07 15.27 1.77
C ALA A 91 13.58 14.90 1.76
N THR A 92 14.41 15.66 2.44
CA THR A 92 15.86 15.40 2.52
C THR A 92 16.16 14.10 3.27
N ARG A 93 15.49 13.85 4.39
CA ARG A 93 15.68 12.60 5.15
C ARG A 93 15.14 11.42 4.38
N THR A 94 13.99 11.57 3.72
CA THR A 94 13.44 10.54 2.82
C THR A 94 14.47 10.13 1.77
N LEU A 95 15.07 11.09 1.07
CA LEU A 95 16.10 10.79 0.06
C LEU A 95 17.28 10.01 0.67
N THR A 96 17.81 10.48 1.81
CA THR A 96 18.95 9.81 2.48
C THR A 96 18.61 8.38 2.90
N MET A 97 17.44 8.18 3.53
CA MET A 97 16.99 6.86 3.99
C MET A 97 16.72 5.92 2.81
N SER A 98 16.07 6.41 1.76
CA SER A 98 15.81 5.65 0.55
C SER A 98 17.08 5.23 -0.18
N GLN A 99 18.09 6.12 -0.28
CA GLN A 99 19.40 5.80 -0.87
C GLN A 99 20.12 4.69 -0.10
N GLU A 100 20.18 4.81 1.22
CA GLU A 100 20.78 3.79 2.08
C GLU A 100 20.03 2.45 1.94
N CYS A 101 18.70 2.50 1.98
CA CYS A 101 17.85 1.32 1.82
C CYS A 101 18.09 0.65 0.47
N ALA A 102 18.02 1.38 -0.63
CA ALA A 102 18.24 0.84 -1.98
C ALA A 102 19.64 0.22 -2.13
N ARG A 103 20.68 0.87 -1.60
CA ARG A 103 22.06 0.36 -1.59
C ARG A 103 22.15 -0.97 -0.85
N ILE A 104 21.66 -1.03 0.39
CA ILE A 104 21.71 -2.26 1.22
C ILE A 104 20.90 -3.38 0.57
N MET A 105 19.73 -3.09 0.02
CA MET A 105 18.90 -4.07 -0.67
C MET A 105 19.63 -4.68 -1.86
N ARG A 106 20.26 -3.84 -2.71
CA ARG A 106 21.05 -4.31 -3.86
C ARG A 106 22.29 -5.11 -3.45
N GLU A 107 23.03 -4.63 -2.47
CA GLU A 107 24.21 -5.34 -1.93
C GLU A 107 23.84 -6.74 -1.38
N ARG A 108 22.62 -6.90 -0.90
CA ARG A 108 22.10 -8.18 -0.42
C ARG A 108 21.38 -9.02 -1.49
N GLY A 109 21.47 -8.59 -2.76
CA GLY A 109 21.02 -9.35 -3.92
C GLY A 109 19.54 -9.17 -4.28
N TYR A 110 18.85 -8.13 -3.76
CA TYR A 110 17.50 -7.82 -4.22
C TYR A 110 17.54 -7.24 -5.64
N ALA A 111 16.89 -7.94 -6.57
CA ALA A 111 16.82 -7.58 -7.98
C ALA A 111 15.42 -7.08 -8.43
N GLY A 112 14.48 -6.98 -7.49
CA GLY A 112 13.12 -6.49 -7.78
C GLY A 112 13.06 -4.97 -7.93
N ARG A 113 11.83 -4.48 -8.05
CA ARG A 113 11.51 -3.06 -8.23
C ARG A 113 11.60 -2.31 -6.91
N PHE A 114 11.84 -1.00 -6.99
CA PHE A 114 11.72 -0.09 -5.86
C PHE A 114 10.59 0.91 -6.08
N MET A 115 9.82 1.15 -5.03
CA MET A 115 8.86 2.23 -4.90
C MET A 115 9.47 3.31 -3.99
N GLY A 116 9.55 4.53 -4.47
CA GLY A 116 9.91 5.70 -3.68
C GLY A 116 8.66 6.46 -3.26
N VAL A 117 8.65 7.01 -2.06
CA VAL A 117 7.55 7.82 -1.52
C VAL A 117 8.00 9.29 -1.47
N PRO A 118 7.64 10.13 -2.45
CA PRO A 118 8.04 11.53 -2.43
C PRO A 118 7.35 12.27 -1.30
N HIS A 119 8.10 13.17 -0.65
CA HIS A 119 7.60 14.06 0.39
C HIS A 119 7.99 15.52 0.11
N GLY A 120 7.28 16.46 0.70
CA GLY A 120 7.56 17.90 0.61
C GLY A 120 6.42 18.72 1.19
N LYS A 121 6.74 19.95 1.62
CA LYS A 121 5.76 20.92 2.15
C LYS A 121 5.17 21.82 1.06
N LYS A 122 5.72 21.75 -0.14
CA LYS A 122 5.29 22.49 -1.34
C LYS A 122 5.43 21.61 -2.55
N LEU A 123 4.58 21.81 -3.54
CA LEU A 123 4.57 21.02 -4.77
C LEU A 123 5.97 20.97 -5.44
N ARG A 124 6.72 22.08 -5.45
CA ARG A 124 8.09 22.11 -6.00
C ARG A 124 9.04 21.19 -5.24
N GLU A 125 8.98 21.18 -3.90
CA GLU A 125 9.82 20.31 -3.07
C GLU A 125 9.45 18.85 -3.28
N TYR A 126 8.15 18.55 -3.33
CA TYR A 126 7.60 17.22 -3.60
C TYR A 126 8.07 16.67 -4.95
N THR A 127 7.94 17.45 -6.03
CA THR A 127 8.37 17.03 -7.37
C THR A 127 9.89 16.92 -7.49
N GLN A 128 10.66 17.80 -6.80
CA GLN A 128 12.12 17.67 -6.75
C GLN A 128 12.52 16.38 -6.00
N ASN A 129 11.88 16.08 -4.87
CA ASN A 129 12.16 14.84 -4.15
C ASN A 129 11.83 13.59 -4.98
N ALA A 130 10.74 13.62 -5.77
CA ALA A 130 10.43 12.55 -6.72
C ALA A 130 11.56 12.37 -7.77
N ALA A 131 12.07 13.46 -8.34
CA ALA A 131 13.19 13.42 -9.29
C ALA A 131 14.45 12.84 -8.64
N ASP A 132 14.79 13.30 -7.43
CA ASP A 132 15.97 12.85 -6.69
C ASP A 132 15.88 11.35 -6.33
N LEU A 133 14.70 10.86 -5.93
CA LEU A 133 14.45 9.43 -5.68
C LEU A 133 14.60 8.59 -6.96
N LEU A 134 14.11 9.08 -8.09
CA LEU A 134 14.28 8.40 -9.38
C LEU A 134 15.75 8.30 -9.76
N GLU A 135 16.49 9.41 -9.70
CA GLU A 135 17.90 9.47 -10.08
C GLU A 135 18.79 8.65 -9.15
N ALA A 136 18.63 8.82 -7.85
CA ALA A 136 19.54 8.27 -6.84
C ALA A 136 19.24 6.82 -6.46
N CYS A 137 17.96 6.42 -6.47
CA CYS A 137 17.54 5.08 -6.03
C CYS A 137 17.13 4.18 -7.20
N GLY A 138 16.84 4.75 -8.39
CA GLY A 138 16.33 4.01 -9.55
C GLY A 138 14.97 3.41 -9.26
N VAL A 139 14.08 4.18 -8.65
CA VAL A 139 12.70 3.76 -8.39
C VAL A 139 11.94 3.59 -9.71
N SER A 140 11.03 2.65 -9.76
CA SER A 140 10.16 2.39 -10.91
C SER A 140 8.70 2.72 -10.63
N THR A 141 8.41 3.09 -9.38
CA THR A 141 7.07 3.45 -8.91
C THR A 141 7.19 4.59 -7.91
N PHE A 142 6.26 5.54 -7.99
CA PHE A 142 6.04 6.50 -6.90
C PHE A 142 4.83 6.08 -6.07
N GLY A 143 5.04 5.96 -4.76
CA GLY A 143 3.98 5.87 -3.77
C GLY A 143 3.43 7.27 -3.48
N VAL A 144 2.15 7.49 -3.71
CA VAL A 144 1.47 8.76 -3.41
C VAL A 144 0.60 8.54 -2.19
N VAL A 145 0.93 9.19 -1.08
CA VAL A 145 0.25 9.00 0.21
C VAL A 145 -1.13 9.66 0.26
N GLU A 146 -2.02 9.15 1.13
CA GLU A 146 -3.39 9.71 1.26
C GLU A 146 -3.39 11.12 1.87
N GLU A 147 -2.35 11.49 2.63
CA GLU A 147 -2.22 12.79 3.29
C GLU A 147 -1.74 13.94 2.38
N ILE A 148 -1.73 13.76 1.07
CA ILE A 148 -1.37 14.84 0.12
C ILE A 148 -2.21 16.11 0.32
N PRO A 149 -3.54 16.06 0.53
CA PRO A 149 -4.34 17.26 0.75
C PRO A 149 -3.90 18.05 1.98
N GLU A 150 -3.54 17.38 3.07
CA GLU A 150 -3.09 18.00 4.32
C GLU A 150 -1.66 18.57 4.20
N THR A 151 -0.80 17.88 3.45
CA THR A 151 0.63 18.23 3.38
C THR A 151 0.94 19.26 2.30
N LEU A 152 0.30 19.16 1.14
CA LEU A 152 0.53 20.05 -0.02
C LEU A 152 -0.60 21.05 -0.25
N GLY A 153 -1.79 20.87 0.35
CA GLY A 153 -2.97 21.72 0.14
C GLY A 153 -3.59 21.57 -1.25
N ILE A 154 -3.35 20.47 -1.94
CA ILE A 154 -3.91 20.14 -3.26
C ILE A 154 -4.59 18.78 -3.24
N PRO A 155 -5.58 18.52 -4.12
CA PRO A 155 -6.15 17.18 -4.26
C PRO A 155 -5.07 16.15 -4.66
N ARG A 156 -5.19 14.91 -4.16
CA ARG A 156 -4.26 13.83 -4.49
C ARG A 156 -4.21 13.55 -6.01
N ALA A 157 -5.35 13.64 -6.70
CA ALA A 157 -5.42 13.52 -8.16
C ALA A 157 -4.57 14.58 -8.89
N GLU A 158 -4.45 15.80 -8.34
CA GLU A 158 -3.58 16.84 -8.90
C GLU A 158 -2.11 16.46 -8.72
N ALA A 159 -1.71 15.97 -7.55
CA ALA A 159 -0.33 15.47 -7.33
C ALA A 159 0.02 14.33 -8.29
N VAL A 160 -0.89 13.38 -8.50
CA VAL A 160 -0.75 12.29 -9.49
C VAL A 160 -0.60 12.87 -10.90
N SER A 161 -1.41 13.87 -11.28
CA SER A 161 -1.34 14.54 -12.59
C SER A 161 0.03 15.17 -12.83
N VAL A 162 0.56 15.87 -11.84
CA VAL A 162 1.89 16.49 -11.92
C VAL A 162 2.97 15.44 -12.08
N LEU A 163 2.96 14.37 -11.26
CA LEU A 163 3.94 13.29 -11.37
C LEU A 163 3.88 12.60 -12.74
N ARG A 164 2.68 12.31 -13.26
CA ARG A 164 2.51 11.73 -14.60
C ARG A 164 3.03 12.63 -15.71
N SER A 165 2.83 13.95 -15.59
CA SER A 165 3.34 14.91 -16.56
C SER A 165 4.86 14.97 -16.57
N LEU A 166 5.50 14.91 -15.39
CA LEU A 166 6.95 15.00 -15.27
C LEU A 166 7.66 13.65 -15.51
N PHE A 167 7.02 12.55 -15.13
CA PHE A 167 7.60 11.21 -15.14
C PHE A 167 6.65 10.18 -15.78
N PRO A 168 6.34 10.28 -17.08
CA PRO A 168 5.28 9.48 -17.73
C PRO A 168 5.55 7.97 -17.74
N ALA A 169 6.81 7.55 -17.61
CA ALA A 169 7.22 6.14 -17.62
C ALA A 169 7.20 5.48 -16.23
N ILE A 170 7.02 6.26 -15.16
CA ILE A 170 7.03 5.74 -13.78
C ILE A 170 5.62 5.32 -13.38
N ASP A 171 5.47 4.15 -12.78
CA ASP A 171 4.19 3.72 -12.24
C ASP A 171 3.79 4.55 -11.02
N ILE A 172 2.49 4.67 -10.78
CA ILE A 172 1.92 5.28 -9.57
C ILE A 172 1.23 4.21 -8.75
N HIS A 173 1.50 4.18 -7.45
CA HIS A 173 0.77 3.44 -6.45
C HIS A 173 0.17 4.41 -5.44
N LEU A 174 -1.12 4.29 -5.15
CA LEU A 174 -1.77 5.09 -4.11
C LEU A 174 -1.59 4.38 -2.76
N LEU A 175 -0.77 4.95 -1.88
CA LEU A 175 -0.57 4.44 -0.51
C LEU A 175 -1.72 4.91 0.38
N GLY A 176 -2.52 3.96 0.83
CA GLY A 176 -3.81 4.21 1.45
C GLY A 176 -4.87 4.66 0.44
N VAL A 177 -6.12 4.73 0.89
CA VAL A 177 -7.28 5.24 0.14
C VAL A 177 -8.03 6.19 1.06
N SER A 178 -8.65 7.25 0.51
CA SER A 178 -9.48 8.20 1.27
C SER A 178 -10.55 7.50 2.14
N GLU A 179 -10.93 8.13 3.25
CA GLU A 179 -11.88 7.52 4.20
C GLU A 179 -13.25 7.24 3.57
N ASP A 180 -13.66 8.03 2.61
CA ASP A 180 -14.93 7.88 1.89
C ASP A 180 -14.84 6.95 0.66
N LEU A 181 -13.66 6.38 0.39
CA LEU A 181 -13.37 5.50 -0.75
C LEU A 181 -13.66 6.13 -2.14
N ASN A 182 -13.90 7.44 -2.23
CA ASN A 182 -14.21 8.11 -3.50
C ASN A 182 -13.09 7.96 -4.53
N GLU A 183 -11.85 7.83 -4.08
CA GLU A 183 -10.69 7.59 -4.95
C GLU A 183 -10.79 6.27 -5.73
N LEU A 184 -11.50 5.27 -5.20
CA LEU A 184 -11.75 3.99 -5.90
C LEU A 184 -12.79 4.09 -7.02
N THR A 185 -13.46 5.25 -7.15
CA THR A 185 -14.41 5.54 -8.22
C THR A 185 -14.02 6.76 -9.04
N ASP A 186 -12.91 7.43 -8.71
CA ASP A 186 -12.38 8.56 -9.48
C ASP A 186 -11.81 8.07 -10.82
N PRO A 187 -12.45 8.42 -11.98
CA PRO A 187 -12.01 7.91 -13.28
C PRO A 187 -10.58 8.31 -13.64
N TYR A 188 -10.11 9.47 -13.16
CA TYR A 188 -8.76 9.93 -13.42
C TYR A 188 -7.75 9.08 -12.66
N LEU A 189 -7.92 8.91 -11.34
CA LEU A 189 -7.02 8.09 -10.52
C LEU A 189 -6.98 6.63 -11.00
N LEU A 190 -8.15 6.05 -11.36
CA LEU A 190 -8.25 4.70 -11.91
C LEU A 190 -7.47 4.50 -13.22
N GLN A 191 -7.33 5.55 -14.03
CA GLN A 191 -6.55 5.50 -15.27
C GLN A 191 -5.05 5.73 -15.05
N GLN A 192 -4.70 6.53 -14.05
CA GLN A 192 -3.33 6.98 -13.85
C GLN A 192 -2.54 6.13 -12.85
N ALA A 193 -3.20 5.51 -11.88
CA ALA A 193 -2.54 4.65 -10.91
C ALA A 193 -2.56 3.18 -11.38
N ARG A 194 -1.44 2.48 -11.15
CA ARG A 194 -1.33 1.03 -11.36
C ARG A 194 -2.09 0.26 -10.28
N SER A 195 -1.98 0.69 -9.04
CA SER A 195 -2.50 -0.01 -7.87
C SER A 195 -2.71 0.96 -6.69
N CYS A 196 -3.50 0.51 -5.73
CA CYS A 196 -3.63 1.15 -4.42
C CYS A 196 -3.68 0.09 -3.32
N ASP A 197 -3.55 0.51 -2.07
CA ASP A 197 -3.71 -0.38 -0.91
C ASP A 197 -4.72 0.17 0.09
N THR A 198 -5.33 -0.75 0.86
CA THR A 198 -6.20 -0.38 1.97
C THR A 198 -6.40 -1.51 2.97
N ALA A 199 -6.50 -1.14 4.25
CA ALA A 199 -7.04 -2.00 5.32
C ALA A 199 -8.54 -1.70 5.57
N LYS A 200 -9.06 -0.59 5.05
CA LYS A 200 -10.36 -0.02 5.45
C LYS A 200 -11.53 -0.97 5.23
N LEU A 201 -11.57 -1.65 4.08
CA LEU A 201 -12.64 -2.63 3.78
C LEU A 201 -12.69 -3.79 4.79
N ILE A 202 -11.53 -4.22 5.24
CA ILE A 202 -11.41 -5.28 6.24
C ILE A 202 -11.81 -4.75 7.62
N VAL A 203 -11.34 -3.57 8.01
CA VAL A 203 -11.67 -2.95 9.30
C VAL A 203 -13.18 -2.76 9.46
N TRP A 204 -13.87 -2.21 8.45
CA TRP A 204 -15.34 -2.12 8.49
C TRP A 204 -16.00 -3.50 8.62
N GLY A 205 -15.55 -4.48 7.83
CA GLY A 205 -16.11 -5.83 7.90
C GLY A 205 -15.92 -6.47 9.27
N LEU A 206 -14.74 -6.33 9.89
CA LEU A 206 -14.49 -6.82 11.25
C LEU A 206 -15.36 -6.12 12.30
N GLN A 207 -15.88 -4.93 12.01
CA GLN A 207 -16.92 -4.24 12.77
C GLN A 207 -18.34 -4.60 12.29
N LYS A 208 -18.50 -5.64 11.46
CA LYS A 208 -19.78 -6.12 10.89
C LYS A 208 -20.50 -5.06 10.04
N THR A 209 -19.75 -4.16 9.45
CA THR A 209 -20.27 -3.08 8.60
C THR A 209 -20.03 -3.42 7.14
N LEU A 210 -21.10 -3.46 6.35
CA LEU A 210 -21.02 -3.58 4.89
C LEU A 210 -20.84 -2.19 4.28
N VAL A 211 -20.00 -2.11 3.25
CA VAL A 211 -19.63 -0.87 2.58
C VAL A 211 -19.89 -1.00 1.08
N ALA A 212 -20.79 -0.16 0.58
CA ALA A 212 -21.13 -0.13 -0.84
C ALA A 212 -20.78 1.24 -1.46
N PRO A 213 -20.55 1.32 -2.76
CA PRO A 213 -20.39 2.59 -3.46
C PRO A 213 -21.59 3.50 -3.23
N GLY A 214 -21.31 4.76 -2.84
CA GLY A 214 -22.33 5.76 -2.55
C GLY A 214 -22.98 5.66 -1.16
N ASP A 215 -22.62 4.65 -0.37
CA ASP A 215 -23.08 4.49 1.01
C ASP A 215 -21.91 4.01 1.88
N VAL A 216 -20.90 4.87 2.03
CA VAL A 216 -19.72 4.60 2.83
C VAL A 216 -19.89 5.20 4.23
N PRO A 217 -20.02 4.36 5.26
CA PRO A 217 -20.15 4.85 6.64
C PRO A 217 -18.83 5.45 7.12
N PRO A 218 -18.87 6.29 8.20
CA PRO A 218 -17.65 6.81 8.80
C PRO A 218 -16.64 5.71 9.12
N TYR A 219 -15.36 5.96 8.77
CA TYR A 219 -14.31 4.98 9.04
C TYR A 219 -14.01 4.89 10.54
N PRO A 220 -14.12 3.69 11.15
CA PRO A 220 -13.94 3.54 12.60
C PRO A 220 -12.47 3.62 13.04
N GLY A 221 -11.52 3.68 12.11
CA GLY A 221 -10.09 3.61 12.40
C GLY A 221 -9.62 2.22 12.81
N ARG A 222 -8.30 1.97 12.72
CA ARG A 222 -7.70 0.74 13.26
C ARG A 222 -7.71 0.74 14.81
N GLU A 223 -7.92 1.88 15.42
CA GLU A 223 -8.10 2.07 16.87
C GLU A 223 -9.26 1.23 17.41
N ALA A 224 -10.32 1.03 16.62
CA ALA A 224 -11.44 0.14 16.94
C ALA A 224 -11.01 -1.34 17.08
N LEU A 225 -9.84 -1.69 16.55
CA LEU A 225 -9.23 -3.03 16.61
C LEU A 225 -7.90 -3.03 17.41
N GLY A 226 -7.68 -2.04 18.27
CA GLY A 226 -6.53 -1.95 19.15
C GLY A 226 -5.40 -1.01 18.69
N GLY A 227 -5.53 -0.38 17.52
CA GLY A 227 -4.54 0.54 16.97
C GLY A 227 -3.72 -0.05 15.82
N ARG A 228 -2.77 0.73 15.28
CA ARG A 228 -2.08 0.41 14.01
C ARG A 228 -1.33 -0.91 14.05
N MET A 229 -0.45 -1.11 15.02
CA MET A 229 0.34 -2.36 15.12
C MET A 229 -0.49 -3.52 15.67
N GLN A 230 -1.33 -3.28 16.68
CA GLN A 230 -2.23 -4.27 17.26
C GLN A 230 -3.24 -4.81 16.23
N TYR A 231 -3.54 -4.03 15.19
CA TYR A 231 -4.35 -4.50 14.06
C TYR A 231 -3.79 -5.78 13.44
N PHE A 232 -2.47 -5.90 13.30
CA PHE A 232 -1.86 -7.10 12.73
C PHE A 232 -1.92 -8.32 13.66
N GLU A 233 -2.11 -8.10 14.96
CA GLU A 233 -2.27 -9.15 15.98
C GLU A 233 -3.73 -9.51 16.23
N TYR A 234 -4.65 -8.79 15.59
CA TYR A 234 -6.08 -8.99 15.77
C TYR A 234 -6.49 -10.41 15.36
N VAL A 235 -7.20 -11.09 16.26
CA VAL A 235 -7.76 -12.43 16.06
C VAL A 235 -9.25 -12.37 16.30
N THR A 236 -10.03 -12.95 15.41
CA THR A 236 -11.47 -13.10 15.60
C THR A 236 -11.91 -14.53 15.32
N THR A 237 -12.83 -15.03 16.14
CA THR A 237 -13.59 -16.26 15.89
C THR A 237 -14.98 -15.96 15.35
N ASP A 238 -15.32 -14.69 15.17
CA ASP A 238 -16.62 -14.26 14.68
C ASP A 238 -16.66 -14.38 13.16
N VAL A 239 -17.29 -15.46 12.70
CA VAL A 239 -17.44 -15.75 11.27
C VAL A 239 -18.20 -14.63 10.54
N PHE A 240 -19.21 -14.02 11.17
CA PHE A 240 -20.00 -12.95 10.55
C PHE A 240 -19.16 -11.68 10.31
N ALA A 241 -18.24 -11.36 11.19
CA ALA A 241 -17.33 -10.25 11.00
C ALA A 241 -16.39 -10.49 9.81
N TRP A 242 -15.92 -11.73 9.66
CA TRP A 242 -15.08 -12.09 8.54
C TRP A 242 -15.86 -12.15 7.22
N ASP A 243 -17.06 -12.74 7.22
CA ASP A 243 -17.92 -12.76 6.04
C ASP A 243 -18.23 -11.34 5.52
N ALA A 244 -18.46 -10.39 6.43
CA ALA A 244 -18.64 -8.98 6.08
C ALA A 244 -17.37 -8.37 5.47
N ALA A 245 -16.18 -8.71 5.98
CA ALA A 245 -14.92 -8.23 5.41
C ALA A 245 -14.70 -8.76 3.98
N ILE A 246 -14.95 -10.06 3.75
CA ILE A 246 -14.88 -10.64 2.41
C ILE A 246 -15.91 -10.02 1.47
N ALA A 247 -17.15 -9.84 1.92
CA ALA A 247 -18.20 -9.21 1.12
C ALA A 247 -17.84 -7.78 0.70
N ASN A 248 -17.19 -7.00 1.58
CA ASN A 248 -16.67 -5.68 1.24
C ASN A 248 -15.59 -5.76 0.17
N ILE A 249 -14.60 -6.65 0.33
CA ILE A 249 -13.53 -6.86 -0.65
C ILE A 249 -14.13 -7.21 -2.02
N GLU A 250 -14.97 -8.24 -2.10
CA GLU A 250 -15.56 -8.70 -3.35
C GLU A 250 -16.44 -7.63 -4.02
N THR A 251 -17.15 -6.83 -3.21
CA THR A 251 -17.97 -5.73 -3.73
C THR A 251 -17.10 -4.70 -4.44
N TRP A 252 -16.02 -4.25 -3.79
CA TRP A 252 -15.15 -3.22 -4.35
C TRP A 252 -14.26 -3.72 -5.48
N GLU A 253 -13.85 -4.98 -5.49
CA GLU A 253 -13.16 -5.60 -6.64
C GLU A 253 -14.09 -5.62 -7.87
N ARG A 254 -15.38 -5.93 -7.70
CA ARG A 254 -16.37 -5.87 -8.80
C ARG A 254 -16.57 -4.45 -9.32
N VAL A 255 -16.62 -3.45 -8.42
CA VAL A 255 -16.74 -2.04 -8.81
C VAL A 255 -15.54 -1.62 -9.66
N LEU A 256 -14.32 -1.91 -9.21
CA LEU A 256 -13.11 -1.58 -9.96
C LEU A 256 -13.07 -2.25 -11.33
N CYS A 257 -13.50 -3.51 -11.43
CA CYS A 257 -13.63 -4.20 -12.71
C CYS A 257 -14.67 -3.53 -13.63
N ALA A 258 -15.84 -3.14 -13.10
CA ALA A 258 -16.91 -2.51 -13.88
C ALA A 258 -16.50 -1.13 -14.40
N VAL A 259 -15.95 -0.27 -13.54
CA VAL A 259 -15.47 1.07 -13.94
C VAL A 259 -14.36 0.97 -14.99
N SER A 260 -13.43 0.02 -14.84
CA SER A 260 -12.33 -0.17 -15.78
C SER A 260 -12.77 -0.69 -17.15
N SER A 261 -13.90 -1.42 -17.22
CA SER A 261 -14.46 -1.93 -18.48
C SER A 261 -15.37 -0.94 -19.20
N GLY A 262 -15.63 0.23 -18.63
CA GLY A 262 -16.53 1.23 -19.18
C GLY A 262 -18.01 0.81 -19.11
N ALA A 263 -18.34 -0.20 -18.33
CA ALA A 263 -19.71 -0.63 -18.07
C ALA A 263 -20.28 0.18 -16.90
N SER A 264 -20.69 1.43 -17.18
CA SER A 264 -21.45 2.28 -16.27
C SER A 264 -22.89 2.39 -16.72
#